data_2bdbed0949f327b250383a6db15857a3
#
_entry.id   2bdbed0949f327b250383a6db15857a3
#
_cell.length_a   1.000
_cell.length_b   1.000
_cell.length_c   1.000
_cell.angle_alpha   90.00
_cell.angle_beta   90.00
_cell.angle_gamma   90.00
#
_symmetry.space_group_name_H-M   'P 1'
#
loop_
_entity.id
_entity.type
_entity.pdbx_description
1 polymer ?
#
loop_
_entity_poly.entity_id
_entity_poly.type
_entity_poly.pdbx_seq_one_letter_code
_entity_poly.pdbx_strand_id
1 'polypeptide(L)'
;MWERVSEYFRRYPAQEKIANLLMEYGLKVRPEGIFCGEIKIPDQAIADAVGGDRRMVFATVNTILRNPKLKQIFSKLLPTAHLKDIAPDLGWGVTDVAVGSETDRPGLLASIITIIANFNVNIKQVIVEDVDAPVVHVVIITETSMPGDSIHKIKDVKGVKSVTIC
;
A
#
# COMPACT_ATOMS: atom_id res chain seq x y z
N MET A 1 -11.79 0.37 0.23
CA MET A 1 -11.70 -1.05 0.71
C MET A 1 -11.78 -1.11 2.23
N TRP A 2 -11.07 -0.25 2.92
CA TRP A 2 -11.05 -0.18 4.40
C TRP A 2 -12.44 0.08 4.98
N GLU A 3 -13.23 0.99 4.43
CA GLU A 3 -14.59 1.30 4.90
C GLU A 3 -15.47 0.05 5.11
N ARG A 4 -15.37 -0.94 4.22
CA ARG A 4 -16.12 -2.21 4.34
C ARG A 4 -15.63 -3.10 5.48
N VAL A 5 -14.36 -2.97 5.87
CA VAL A 5 -13.77 -3.73 6.98
C VAL A 5 -14.00 -3.01 8.29
N SER A 6 -13.87 -1.68 8.32
CA SER A 6 -14.05 -0.84 9.51
C SER A 6 -15.46 -0.95 10.09
N GLU A 7 -16.50 -1.16 9.25
CA GLU A 7 -17.88 -1.37 9.70
C GLU A 7 -18.01 -2.50 10.75
N TYR A 8 -17.21 -3.55 10.63
CA TYR A 8 -17.22 -4.67 11.59
C TYR A 8 -16.63 -4.30 12.95
N PHE A 9 -15.81 -3.24 13.00
CA PHE A 9 -15.12 -2.78 14.20
C PHE A 9 -15.69 -1.47 14.76
N ARG A 10 -16.74 -0.89 14.14
CA ARG A 10 -17.35 0.40 14.53
C ARG A 10 -17.64 0.54 16.02
N ARG A 11 -17.98 -0.56 16.71
CA ARG A 11 -18.24 -0.59 18.16
C ARG A 11 -16.99 -0.80 19.00
N TYR A 12 -15.84 -1.04 18.38
CA TYR A 12 -14.59 -1.43 19.03
C TYR A 12 -13.40 -0.66 18.43
N PRO A 13 -13.28 0.66 18.71
CA PRO A 13 -12.23 1.50 18.09
C PRO A 13 -10.80 0.98 18.30
N ALA A 14 -10.56 0.33 19.44
CA ALA A 14 -9.26 -0.27 19.74
C ALA A 14 -8.94 -1.47 18.83
N GLN A 15 -9.95 -2.32 18.53
CA GLN A 15 -9.79 -3.43 17.59
C GLN A 15 -9.64 -2.92 16.15
N GLU A 16 -10.31 -1.82 15.82
CA GLU A 16 -10.21 -1.16 14.51
C GLU A 16 -8.78 -0.72 14.22
N LYS A 17 -8.10 -0.09 15.18
CA LYS A 17 -6.69 0.30 15.05
C LYS A 17 -5.79 -0.90 14.74
N ILE A 18 -6.02 -2.01 15.44
CA ILE A 18 -5.24 -3.24 15.21
C ILE A 18 -5.55 -3.80 13.81
N ALA A 19 -6.83 -3.91 13.44
CA ALA A 19 -7.21 -4.42 12.13
C ALA A 19 -6.65 -3.56 10.98
N ASN A 20 -6.60 -2.25 11.17
CA ASN A 20 -5.98 -1.33 10.22
C ASN A 20 -4.48 -1.61 10.06
N LEU A 21 -3.75 -1.70 11.18
CA LEU A 21 -2.32 -2.06 11.18
C LEU A 21 -2.08 -3.40 10.48
N LEU A 22 -2.90 -4.42 10.75
CA LEU A 22 -2.76 -5.72 10.09
C LEU A 22 -2.93 -5.63 8.57
N MET A 23 -3.86 -4.79 8.09
CA MET A 23 -4.06 -4.57 6.65
C MET A 23 -2.93 -3.77 6.02
N GLU A 24 -2.49 -2.72 6.68
CA GLU A 24 -1.41 -1.84 6.23
C GLU A 24 -0.11 -2.61 6.00
N TYR A 25 0.25 -3.48 6.96
CA TYR A 25 1.48 -4.29 6.88
C TYR A 25 1.28 -5.66 6.19
N GLY A 26 0.10 -5.96 5.67
CA GLY A 26 -0.19 -7.24 5.03
C GLY A 26 -0.05 -8.44 5.98
N LEU A 27 -0.38 -8.25 7.26
CA LEU A 27 -0.25 -9.29 8.28
C LEU A 27 -1.48 -10.21 8.27
N LYS A 28 -1.26 -11.48 8.00
CA LYS A 28 -2.35 -12.46 7.99
C LYS A 28 -2.70 -12.97 9.38
N VAL A 29 -3.98 -13.30 9.55
CA VAL A 29 -4.51 -13.89 10.79
C VAL A 29 -4.84 -15.37 10.57
N ARG A 30 -4.28 -16.21 11.43
CA ARG A 30 -4.55 -17.66 11.51
C ARG A 30 -5.04 -18.02 12.91
N PRO A 31 -5.59 -19.23 13.13
CA PRO A 31 -5.96 -19.68 14.48
C PRO A 31 -4.82 -19.61 15.50
N GLU A 32 -3.57 -19.78 15.03
CA GLU A 32 -2.35 -19.76 15.84
C GLU A 32 -1.84 -18.34 16.15
N GLY A 33 -2.44 -17.29 15.57
CA GLY A 33 -2.08 -15.88 15.78
C GLY A 33 -1.87 -15.08 14.50
N ILE A 34 -1.03 -14.05 14.58
CA ILE A 34 -0.73 -13.09 13.51
C ILE A 34 0.61 -13.45 12.87
N PHE A 35 0.70 -13.32 11.53
CA PHE A 35 1.86 -13.70 10.75
C PHE A 35 2.23 -12.66 9.69
N CYS A 36 3.53 -12.42 9.52
CA CYS A 36 4.12 -11.76 8.37
C CYS A 36 4.68 -12.85 7.44
N GLY A 37 4.02 -13.12 6.32
CA GLY A 37 4.33 -14.32 5.55
C GLY A 37 4.13 -15.59 6.37
N GLU A 38 5.20 -16.32 6.67
CA GLU A 38 5.20 -17.52 7.54
C GLU A 38 5.83 -17.23 8.92
N ILE A 39 6.26 -16.00 9.16
CA ILE A 39 6.86 -15.60 10.44
C ILE A 39 5.77 -15.20 11.41
N LYS A 40 5.66 -15.88 12.54
CA LYS A 40 4.71 -15.54 13.60
C LYS A 40 5.15 -14.27 14.31
N ILE A 41 4.24 -13.29 14.39
CA ILE A 41 4.46 -12.03 15.10
C ILE A 41 3.90 -12.17 16.52
N PRO A 42 4.66 -11.83 17.56
CA PRO A 42 4.17 -11.80 18.92
C PRO A 42 3.04 -10.79 19.12
N ASP A 43 1.98 -11.16 19.81
CA ASP A 43 0.85 -10.25 20.11
C ASP A 43 1.32 -8.98 20.83
N GLN A 44 2.39 -9.07 21.64
CA GLN A 44 2.94 -7.90 22.32
C GLN A 44 3.50 -6.87 21.32
N ALA A 45 4.17 -7.31 20.27
CA ALA A 45 4.71 -6.39 19.24
C ALA A 45 3.59 -5.63 18.53
N ILE A 46 2.46 -6.30 18.26
CA ILE A 46 1.28 -5.65 17.68
C ILE A 46 0.66 -4.67 18.69
N ALA A 47 0.55 -5.07 19.95
CA ALA A 47 0.01 -4.22 21.01
C ALA A 47 0.84 -2.94 21.18
N ASP A 48 2.16 -3.08 21.24
CA ASP A 48 3.10 -1.96 21.40
C ASP A 48 3.00 -0.97 20.20
N ALA A 49 2.87 -1.49 18.99
CA ALA A 49 2.77 -0.68 17.78
C ALA A 49 1.52 0.22 17.75
N VAL A 50 0.42 -0.22 18.37
CA VAL A 50 -0.84 0.58 18.43
C VAL A 50 -1.03 1.33 19.74
N GLY A 51 -0.07 1.22 20.68
CA GLY A 51 -0.18 1.79 22.03
C GLY A 51 -1.29 1.14 22.86
N GLY A 52 -1.47 -0.17 22.71
CA GLY A 52 -2.50 -0.97 23.34
C GLY A 52 -1.97 -2.09 24.23
N ASP A 53 -2.81 -3.07 24.49
CA ASP A 53 -2.44 -4.27 25.28
C ASP A 53 -2.72 -5.59 24.51
N ARG A 54 -2.13 -6.68 24.98
CA ARG A 54 -2.29 -8.01 24.38
C ARG A 54 -3.74 -8.52 24.35
N ARG A 55 -4.58 -8.09 25.27
CA ARG A 55 -5.99 -8.52 25.33
C ARG A 55 -6.76 -7.93 24.16
N MET A 56 -6.42 -6.69 23.77
CA MET A 56 -6.99 -6.05 22.58
C MET A 56 -6.62 -6.82 21.31
N VAL A 57 -5.37 -7.24 21.18
CA VAL A 57 -4.89 -8.04 20.03
C VAL A 57 -5.63 -9.37 19.99
N PHE A 58 -5.69 -10.09 21.10
CA PHE A 58 -6.41 -11.35 21.21
C PHE A 58 -7.91 -11.19 20.86
N ALA A 59 -8.56 -10.13 21.37
CA ALA A 59 -9.96 -9.85 21.07
C ALA A 59 -10.15 -9.58 19.57
N THR A 60 -9.24 -8.83 18.92
CA THR A 60 -9.28 -8.54 17.48
C THR A 60 -9.13 -9.82 16.65
N VAL A 61 -8.15 -10.66 16.97
CA VAL A 61 -7.95 -11.96 16.32
C VAL A 61 -9.21 -12.82 16.42
N ASN A 62 -9.81 -12.90 17.61
CA ASN A 62 -11.06 -13.64 17.80
C ASN A 62 -12.23 -13.07 16.99
N THR A 63 -12.37 -11.75 16.93
CA THR A 63 -13.40 -11.08 16.11
C THR A 63 -13.21 -11.43 14.63
N ILE A 64 -11.97 -11.38 14.13
CA ILE A 64 -11.65 -11.74 12.75
C ILE A 64 -11.96 -13.22 12.47
N LEU A 65 -11.53 -14.13 13.33
CA LEU A 65 -11.70 -15.58 13.13
C LEU A 65 -13.16 -16.04 13.21
N ARG A 66 -13.98 -15.39 14.06
CA ARG A 66 -15.41 -15.68 14.21
C ARG A 66 -16.26 -15.18 13.05
N ASN A 67 -15.80 -14.16 12.33
CA ASN A 67 -16.53 -13.62 11.19
C ASN A 67 -16.00 -14.24 9.88
N PRO A 68 -16.80 -15.00 9.13
CA PRO A 68 -16.34 -15.67 7.91
C PRO A 68 -15.75 -14.71 6.85
N LYS A 69 -16.33 -13.52 6.70
CA LYS A 69 -15.87 -12.52 5.73
C LYS A 69 -14.52 -11.94 6.14
N LEU A 70 -14.37 -11.54 7.41
CA LEU A 70 -13.10 -11.04 7.93
C LEU A 70 -12.02 -12.12 7.87
N LYS A 71 -12.34 -13.35 8.29
CA LYS A 71 -11.43 -14.49 8.21
C LYS A 71 -10.94 -14.71 6.78
N GLN A 72 -11.84 -14.66 5.79
CA GLN A 72 -11.48 -14.80 4.38
C GLN A 72 -10.52 -13.70 3.91
N ILE A 73 -10.70 -12.45 4.35
CA ILE A 73 -9.83 -11.33 4.00
C ILE A 73 -8.47 -11.48 4.68
N PHE A 74 -8.47 -11.53 6.02
CA PHE A 74 -7.24 -11.49 6.81
C PHE A 74 -6.37 -12.75 6.68
N SER A 75 -6.92 -13.90 6.30
CA SER A 75 -6.12 -15.11 6.04
C SER A 75 -5.30 -15.06 4.76
N LYS A 76 -5.63 -14.13 3.84
CA LYS A 76 -4.99 -14.01 2.52
C LYS A 76 -4.02 -12.84 2.40
N LEU A 77 -3.90 -12.01 3.44
CA LEU A 77 -2.97 -10.89 3.43
C LEU A 77 -1.54 -11.37 3.26
N LEU A 78 -0.78 -10.64 2.47
CA LEU A 78 0.65 -10.86 2.24
C LEU A 78 1.38 -9.52 2.34
N PRO A 79 2.52 -9.47 3.03
CA PRO A 79 3.35 -8.28 3.03
C PRO A 79 3.96 -8.05 1.65
N THR A 80 4.06 -6.80 1.25
CA THR A 80 4.73 -6.40 0.01
C THR A 80 5.86 -5.44 0.37
N ALA A 81 7.07 -5.70 -0.12
CA ALA A 81 8.18 -4.78 0.08
C ALA A 81 7.92 -3.48 -0.70
N HIS A 82 8.04 -2.35 0.00
CA HIS A 82 7.97 -1.03 -0.59
C HIS A 82 9.38 -0.60 -0.96
N LEU A 83 9.67 -0.49 -2.26
CA LEU A 83 11.03 -0.35 -2.75
C LEU A 83 11.45 1.10 -3.03
N LYS A 84 10.55 2.10 -2.82
CA LYS A 84 10.78 3.51 -3.14
C LYS A 84 12.10 4.04 -2.57
N ASP A 85 12.29 3.85 -1.26
CA ASP A 85 13.41 4.46 -0.55
C ASP A 85 14.75 3.76 -0.79
N ILE A 86 14.71 2.46 -1.13
CA ILE A 86 15.93 1.67 -1.40
C ILE A 86 16.29 1.61 -2.89
N ALA A 87 15.39 2.00 -3.77
CA ALA A 87 15.60 1.93 -5.22
C ALA A 87 16.86 2.69 -5.68
N PRO A 88 17.14 3.92 -5.21
CA PRO A 88 18.37 4.64 -5.59
C PRO A 88 19.65 3.89 -5.19
N ASP A 89 19.67 3.24 -4.01
CA ASP A 89 20.83 2.45 -3.55
C ASP A 89 21.07 1.21 -4.40
N LEU A 90 20.04 0.75 -5.11
CA LEU A 90 20.11 -0.36 -6.08
C LEU A 90 20.46 0.11 -7.51
N GLY A 91 20.67 1.42 -7.71
CA GLY A 91 20.86 2.01 -9.04
C GLY A 91 19.59 2.06 -9.87
N TRP A 92 18.43 1.95 -9.24
CA TRP A 92 17.11 2.01 -9.89
C TRP A 92 16.56 3.44 -9.88
N GLY A 93 15.72 3.74 -10.86
CA GLY A 93 15.04 5.03 -10.93
C GLY A 93 13.73 5.02 -10.15
N VAL A 94 13.40 6.15 -9.55
CA VAL A 94 12.11 6.40 -8.91
C VAL A 94 11.44 7.60 -9.59
N THR A 95 10.23 7.41 -10.04
CA THR A 95 9.38 8.47 -10.59
C THR A 95 8.11 8.55 -9.75
N ASP A 96 7.93 9.65 -9.03
CA ASP A 96 6.73 9.93 -8.25
C ASP A 96 5.85 10.93 -9.01
N VAL A 97 4.65 10.50 -9.37
CA VAL A 97 3.68 11.28 -10.13
C VAL A 97 2.49 11.63 -9.24
N ALA A 98 2.37 12.91 -8.89
CA ALA A 98 1.22 13.41 -8.15
C ALA A 98 0.06 13.69 -9.10
N VAL A 99 -1.10 13.11 -8.79
CA VAL A 99 -2.33 13.20 -9.60
C VAL A 99 -3.46 13.73 -8.72
N GLY A 100 -4.30 14.61 -9.27
CA GLY A 100 -5.51 15.06 -8.56
C GLY A 100 -6.54 13.92 -8.47
N SER A 101 -7.13 13.72 -7.29
CA SER A 101 -8.14 12.67 -7.09
C SER A 101 -9.36 12.81 -8.01
N GLU A 102 -9.73 14.05 -8.37
CA GLU A 102 -10.78 14.34 -9.32
C GLU A 102 -10.46 13.94 -10.77
N THR A 103 -9.18 13.67 -11.04
CA THR A 103 -8.67 13.26 -12.36
C THR A 103 -8.18 11.82 -12.38
N ASP A 104 -8.24 11.11 -11.23
CA ASP A 104 -7.98 9.68 -11.18
C ASP A 104 -9.08 8.94 -11.94
N ARG A 105 -8.75 8.54 -13.17
CA ARG A 105 -9.66 7.92 -14.12
C ARG A 105 -9.02 6.74 -14.81
N PRO A 106 -9.84 5.81 -15.29
CA PRO A 106 -9.34 4.71 -16.11
C PRO A 106 -8.47 5.22 -17.27
N GLY A 107 -7.28 4.64 -17.43
CA GLY A 107 -6.35 4.99 -18.50
C GLY A 107 -5.23 5.97 -18.12
N LEU A 108 -5.31 6.67 -16.98
CA LEU A 108 -4.24 7.57 -16.55
C LEU A 108 -2.93 6.82 -16.35
N LEU A 109 -2.96 5.78 -15.52
CA LEU A 109 -1.79 4.92 -15.27
C LEU A 109 -1.26 4.29 -16.56
N ALA A 110 -2.16 3.82 -17.43
CA ALA A 110 -1.78 3.26 -18.73
C ALA A 110 -1.03 4.27 -19.61
N SER A 111 -1.46 5.55 -19.62
CA SER A 111 -0.77 6.60 -20.35
C SER A 111 0.64 6.84 -19.82
N ILE A 112 0.82 6.89 -18.52
CA ILE A 112 2.13 7.08 -17.87
C ILE A 112 3.04 5.89 -18.19
N ILE A 113 2.55 4.66 -18.02
CA ILE A 113 3.32 3.43 -18.31
C ILE A 113 3.71 3.36 -19.78
N THR A 114 2.84 3.75 -20.69
CA THR A 114 3.13 3.81 -22.14
C THR A 114 4.27 4.78 -22.44
N ILE A 115 4.29 5.94 -21.77
CA ILE A 115 5.40 6.89 -21.93
C ILE A 115 6.71 6.24 -21.47
N ILE A 116 6.73 5.60 -20.30
CA ILE A 116 7.92 4.92 -19.78
C ILE A 116 8.40 3.82 -20.74
N ALA A 117 7.47 3.01 -21.24
CA ALA A 117 7.76 1.95 -22.19
C ALA A 117 8.42 2.47 -23.49
N ASN A 118 8.01 3.66 -23.97
CA ASN A 118 8.59 4.30 -25.16
C ASN A 118 10.08 4.72 -24.96
N PHE A 119 10.54 4.82 -23.71
CA PHE A 119 11.96 5.03 -23.40
C PHE A 119 12.73 3.71 -23.23
N ASN A 120 12.08 2.57 -23.48
CA ASN A 120 12.67 1.23 -23.37
C ASN A 120 13.24 0.95 -21.96
N VAL A 121 12.56 1.42 -20.92
CA VAL A 121 12.93 1.21 -19.51
C VAL A 121 11.95 0.23 -18.86
N ASN A 122 12.47 -0.80 -18.20
CA ASN A 122 11.68 -1.80 -17.51
C ASN A 122 11.18 -1.27 -16.16
N ILE A 123 9.92 -1.59 -15.84
CA ILE A 123 9.31 -1.27 -14.55
C ILE A 123 9.54 -2.43 -13.57
N LYS A 124 9.99 -2.13 -12.38
CA LYS A 124 10.20 -3.07 -11.27
C LYS A 124 9.00 -3.11 -10.32
N GLN A 125 8.44 -1.93 -9.99
CA GLN A 125 7.28 -1.82 -9.12
C GLN A 125 6.45 -0.58 -9.47
N VAL A 126 5.13 -0.69 -9.28
CA VAL A 126 4.21 0.45 -9.31
C VAL A 126 3.38 0.42 -8.03
N ILE A 127 3.33 1.54 -7.33
CA ILE A 127 2.59 1.70 -6.09
C ILE A 127 1.69 2.91 -6.25
N VAL A 128 0.47 2.80 -5.75
CA VAL A 128 -0.45 3.94 -5.64
C VAL A 128 -0.63 4.23 -4.16
N GLU A 129 -0.16 5.40 -3.74
CA GLU A 129 -0.23 5.88 -2.36
C GLU A 129 -1.35 6.92 -2.22
N ASP A 130 -1.87 7.06 -1.00
CA ASP A 130 -2.83 8.11 -0.63
C ASP A 130 -4.12 8.10 -1.48
N VAL A 131 -4.63 6.91 -1.78
CA VAL A 131 -5.78 6.68 -2.69
C VAL A 131 -7.03 7.47 -2.27
N ASP A 132 -7.19 7.75 -0.97
CA ASP A 132 -8.33 8.49 -0.40
C ASP A 132 -8.00 9.99 -0.18
N ALA A 133 -6.80 10.45 -0.55
CA ALA A 133 -6.38 11.84 -0.41
C ALA A 133 -6.77 12.70 -1.62
N PRO A 134 -6.81 14.05 -1.48
CA PRO A 134 -7.04 14.97 -2.61
C PRO A 134 -5.98 14.90 -3.70
N VAL A 135 -4.80 14.40 -3.36
CA VAL A 135 -3.70 14.13 -4.28
C VAL A 135 -3.26 12.69 -4.08
N VAL A 136 -3.32 11.92 -5.14
CA VAL A 136 -2.89 10.52 -5.20
C VAL A 136 -1.47 10.48 -5.77
N HIS A 137 -0.59 9.72 -5.15
CA HIS A 137 0.77 9.52 -5.64
C HIS A 137 0.90 8.17 -6.36
N VAL A 138 1.38 8.21 -7.59
CA VAL A 138 1.75 7.03 -8.37
C VAL A 138 3.26 6.94 -8.40
N VAL A 139 3.81 6.04 -7.58
CA VAL A 139 5.25 5.79 -7.51
C VAL A 139 5.62 4.66 -8.45
N ILE A 140 6.51 4.95 -9.40
CA ILE A 140 6.97 3.98 -10.38
C ILE A 140 8.47 3.79 -10.22
N ILE A 141 8.85 2.56 -9.94
CA ILE A 141 10.25 2.16 -9.77
C ILE A 141 10.68 1.46 -11.05
N THR A 142 11.74 1.94 -11.65
CA THR A 142 12.27 1.50 -12.94
C THR A 142 13.68 0.93 -12.80
N GLU A 143 14.10 0.09 -13.75
CA GLU A 143 15.41 -0.56 -13.74
C GLU A 143 16.58 0.43 -13.79
N THR A 144 16.36 1.60 -14.40
CA THR A 144 17.32 2.69 -14.48
C THR A 144 16.57 4.01 -14.29
N SER A 145 17.29 5.08 -13.96
CA SER A 145 16.70 6.42 -13.89
C SER A 145 16.07 6.82 -15.24
N MET A 146 14.93 7.49 -15.17
CA MET A 146 14.23 7.96 -16.35
C MET A 146 14.97 9.15 -16.98
N PRO A 147 15.10 9.21 -18.33
CA PRO A 147 15.63 10.37 -19.01
C PRO A 147 14.81 11.65 -18.75
N GLY A 148 15.49 12.81 -18.69
CA GLY A 148 14.82 14.10 -18.40
C GLY A 148 13.64 14.41 -19.32
N ASP A 149 13.70 14.03 -20.61
CA ASP A 149 12.61 14.24 -21.57
C ASP A 149 11.32 13.48 -21.20
N SER A 150 11.42 12.40 -20.43
CA SER A 150 10.27 11.65 -19.96
C SER A 150 9.42 12.45 -18.99
N ILE A 151 10.05 13.31 -18.17
CA ILE A 151 9.38 14.16 -17.17
C ILE A 151 8.36 15.06 -17.86
N HIS A 152 8.78 15.73 -18.95
CA HIS A 152 7.89 16.64 -19.68
C HIS A 152 6.71 15.87 -20.26
N LYS A 153 6.95 14.72 -20.88
CA LYS A 153 5.89 13.89 -21.46
C LYS A 153 4.90 13.37 -20.41
N ILE A 154 5.40 12.97 -19.22
CA ILE A 154 4.52 12.51 -18.13
C ILE A 154 3.73 13.70 -17.57
N LYS A 155 4.35 14.87 -17.43
CA LYS A 155 3.69 16.08 -16.94
C LYS A 155 2.57 16.56 -17.86
N ASP A 156 2.69 16.31 -19.17
CA ASP A 156 1.66 16.66 -20.16
C ASP A 156 0.44 15.72 -20.13
N VAL A 157 0.50 14.61 -19.40
CA VAL A 157 -0.64 13.72 -19.21
C VAL A 157 -1.72 14.46 -18.42
N LYS A 158 -2.91 14.55 -18.99
CA LYS A 158 -4.03 15.25 -18.36
C LYS A 158 -4.35 14.66 -16.99
N GLY A 159 -4.24 15.47 -15.95
CA GLY A 159 -4.48 15.08 -14.56
C GLY A 159 -3.23 15.00 -13.71
N VAL A 160 -2.06 14.97 -14.30
CA VAL A 160 -0.78 15.04 -13.59
C VAL A 160 -0.58 16.47 -13.06
N LYS A 161 -0.31 16.59 -11.76
CA LYS A 161 0.00 17.86 -11.06
C LYS A 161 1.50 18.12 -11.01
N SER A 162 2.27 17.10 -10.65
CA SER A 162 3.73 17.18 -10.59
C SER A 162 4.38 15.83 -10.85
N VAL A 163 5.64 15.86 -11.26
CA VAL A 163 6.50 14.68 -11.45
C VAL A 163 7.83 14.95 -10.75
N THR A 164 8.23 14.03 -9.88
CA THR A 164 9.51 14.05 -9.19
C THR A 164 10.31 12.79 -9.57
N ILE A 165 11.59 12.95 -9.89
CA ILE A 165 12.52 11.84 -10.16
C ILE A 165 13.61 11.85 -9.10
N CYS A 166 13.93 10.68 -8.55
CA CYS A 166 15.03 10.42 -7.62
C CYS A 166 15.96 9.34 -8.18
#